data_2b463aaa3a32ea43b56c977b04cb23f0
#
_entry.id   2b463aaa3a32ea43b56c977b04cb23f0
#
_cell.length_a   1.000
_cell.length_b   1.000
_cell.length_c   1.000
_cell.angle_alpha   90.00
_cell.angle_beta   90.00
_cell.angle_gamma   90.00
#
_symmetry.space_group_name_H-M   'P 1'
#
loop_
_entity.id
_entity.type
_entity.pdbx_description
1 polymer ?
#
loop_
_entity_poly.entity_id
_entity_poly.type
_entity_poly.pdbx_seq_one_letter_code
_entity_poly.pdbx_strand_id
1 'polypeptide(L)'
;MLVDDEESIQLLYREEFEDEGYIVDSAYNGSEALAKFRENPPDLVVLDINMPGMNGIEVLRQMKELQANLPVILSSAYQEYKQDFGSWASEAYVVKSANMDELKATVRKYLG
;
A
#
# COMPACT_ATOMS: atom_id res chain seq x y z
N MET A 1 1.46 4.84 -4.88
CA MET A 1 1.23 5.53 -3.57
C MET A 1 1.60 4.60 -2.44
N LEU A 2 2.28 5.13 -1.44
CA LEU A 2 2.68 4.39 -0.24
C LEU A 2 1.95 4.97 0.97
N VAL A 3 1.11 4.17 1.62
CA VAL A 3 0.31 4.59 2.78
C VAL A 3 0.78 3.86 4.01
N ASP A 4 1.42 4.57 4.92
CA ASP A 4 1.95 4.03 6.17
C ASP A 4 2.15 5.17 7.16
N ASP A 5 1.82 4.97 8.42
CA ASP A 5 1.95 5.99 9.45
C ASP A 5 3.36 6.08 10.04
N GLU A 6 4.21 5.10 9.78
CA GLU A 6 5.59 5.07 10.30
C GLU A 6 6.55 5.78 9.34
N GLU A 7 7.19 6.85 9.84
CA GLU A 7 8.13 7.62 9.03
C GLU A 7 9.33 6.77 8.57
N SER A 8 9.83 5.89 9.43
CA SER A 8 10.96 5.03 9.07
C SER A 8 10.63 4.09 7.91
N ILE A 9 9.42 3.57 7.87
CA ILE A 9 8.94 2.73 6.76
C ILE A 9 8.80 3.58 5.50
N GLN A 10 8.24 4.77 5.60
CA GLN A 10 8.10 5.69 4.46
C GLN A 10 9.47 6.00 3.84
N LEU A 11 10.46 6.33 4.64
CA LEU A 11 11.80 6.65 4.15
C LEU A 11 12.45 5.46 3.46
N LEU A 12 12.41 4.30 4.11
CA LEU A 12 13.02 3.08 3.57
C LEU A 12 12.36 2.64 2.27
N TYR A 13 11.05 2.54 2.27
CA TYR A 13 10.32 2.03 1.12
C TYR A 13 10.37 3.00 -0.04
N ARG A 14 10.26 4.29 0.23
CA ARG A 14 10.36 5.32 -0.79
C ARG A 14 11.72 5.27 -1.50
N GLU A 15 12.81 5.22 -0.73
CA GLU A 15 14.15 5.13 -1.29
C GLU A 15 14.29 3.90 -2.19
N GLU A 16 13.85 2.75 -1.70
CA GLU A 16 13.96 1.51 -2.44
C GLU A 16 13.14 1.50 -3.73
N PHE A 17 11.94 2.05 -3.71
CA PHE A 17 11.11 2.11 -4.90
C PHE A 17 11.55 3.18 -5.88
N GLU A 18 12.06 4.30 -5.39
CA GLU A 18 12.63 5.33 -6.27
C GLU A 18 13.88 4.81 -6.97
N ASP A 19 14.70 3.99 -6.31
CA ASP A 19 15.83 3.32 -6.93
C ASP A 19 15.41 2.35 -8.03
N GLU A 20 14.22 1.79 -7.94
CA GLU A 20 13.66 0.93 -8.99
C GLU A 20 13.05 1.73 -10.15
N GLY A 21 13.05 3.04 -10.08
CA GLY A 21 12.53 3.93 -11.12
C GLY A 21 11.09 4.35 -10.96
N TYR A 22 10.45 4.04 -9.83
CA TYR A 22 9.07 4.45 -9.57
C TYR A 22 8.99 5.86 -8.99
N ILE A 23 7.89 6.53 -9.28
CA ILE A 23 7.54 7.80 -8.65
C ILE A 23 6.67 7.48 -7.43
N VAL A 24 7.13 7.84 -6.24
CA VAL A 24 6.45 7.50 -4.99
C VAL A 24 5.72 8.70 -4.42
N ASP A 25 4.40 8.55 -4.25
CA ASP A 25 3.58 9.51 -3.53
C ASP A 25 3.27 8.92 -2.16
N SER A 26 3.53 9.68 -1.10
CA SER A 26 3.44 9.20 0.27
C SER A 26 2.24 9.78 1.01
N ALA A 27 1.55 8.94 1.79
CA ALA A 27 0.50 9.37 2.70
C ALA A 27 0.70 8.70 4.06
N TYR A 28 0.46 9.42 5.14
CA TYR A 28 0.73 8.97 6.50
C TYR A 28 -0.51 8.52 7.24
N ASN A 29 -1.68 8.66 6.64
CA ASN A 29 -2.94 8.19 7.20
C ASN A 29 -3.97 8.02 6.10
N GLY A 30 -5.12 7.43 6.45
CA GLY A 30 -6.16 7.13 5.48
C GLY A 30 -6.80 8.36 4.85
N SER A 31 -7.02 9.41 5.64
CA SER A 31 -7.63 10.65 5.12
C SER A 31 -6.72 11.35 4.11
N GLU A 32 -5.43 11.41 4.41
CA GLU A 32 -4.43 11.99 3.50
C GLU A 32 -4.34 11.15 2.22
N ALA A 33 -4.33 9.82 2.37
CA ALA A 33 -4.27 8.91 1.24
C ALA A 33 -5.44 9.12 0.28
N LEU A 34 -6.66 9.20 0.81
CA LEU A 34 -7.85 9.38 0.00
C LEU A 34 -7.89 10.76 -0.68
N ALA A 35 -7.45 11.81 0.02
CA ALA A 35 -7.38 13.15 -0.56
C ALA A 35 -6.38 13.19 -1.73
N LYS A 36 -5.18 12.66 -1.53
CA LYS A 36 -4.17 12.59 -2.59
C LYS A 36 -4.60 11.69 -3.74
N PHE A 37 -5.27 10.60 -3.43
CA PHE A 37 -5.80 9.67 -4.43
C PHE A 37 -6.77 10.37 -5.39
N ARG A 38 -7.65 11.21 -4.85
CA ARG A 38 -8.62 11.93 -5.68
C ARG A 38 -7.97 13.00 -6.56
N GLU A 39 -6.91 13.64 -6.06
CA GLU A 39 -6.19 14.65 -6.83
C GLU A 39 -5.32 14.06 -7.94
N ASN A 40 -4.66 12.95 -7.64
CA ASN A 40 -3.71 12.32 -8.55
C ASN A 40 -3.74 10.79 -8.38
N PRO A 41 -4.68 10.11 -9.04
CA PRO A 41 -4.85 8.67 -8.88
C PRO A 41 -3.55 7.92 -9.20
N PRO A 42 -3.08 7.05 -8.29
CA PRO A 42 -1.87 6.27 -8.53
C PRO A 42 -2.13 5.06 -9.41
N ASP A 43 -1.06 4.45 -9.91
CA ASP A 43 -1.13 3.21 -10.68
C ASP A 43 -1.15 1.97 -9.79
N LEU A 44 -0.72 2.12 -8.54
CA LEU A 44 -0.69 1.04 -7.55
C LEU A 44 -0.60 1.66 -6.15
N VAL A 45 -1.17 0.99 -5.16
CA VAL A 45 -1.08 1.41 -3.76
C VAL A 45 -0.48 0.29 -2.92
N VAL A 46 0.49 0.64 -2.08
CA VAL A 46 0.97 -0.21 -0.98
C VAL A 46 0.37 0.38 0.29
N LEU A 47 -0.49 -0.36 0.95
CA LEU A 47 -1.34 0.13 2.03
C LEU A 47 -1.08 -0.64 3.32
N ASP A 48 -0.67 0.07 4.36
CA ASP A 48 -0.60 -0.47 5.71
C ASP A 48 -2.01 -0.60 6.28
N ILE A 49 -2.35 -1.78 6.81
CA ILE A 49 -3.68 -2.03 7.38
C ILE A 49 -3.79 -1.61 8.84
N ASN A 50 -2.67 -1.42 9.53
CA ASN A 50 -2.64 -1.07 10.96
C ASN A 50 -2.24 0.38 11.17
N MET A 51 -3.15 1.29 10.89
CA MET A 51 -2.92 2.73 11.10
C MET A 51 -3.89 3.28 12.14
N PRO A 52 -3.44 4.24 12.99
CA PRO A 52 -4.33 4.92 13.90
C PRO A 52 -5.43 5.69 13.14
N GLY A 53 -6.61 5.72 13.72
CA GLY A 53 -7.73 6.44 13.13
C GLY A 53 -8.48 5.59 12.12
N MET A 54 -8.27 5.83 10.84
CA MET A 54 -8.98 5.10 9.80
C MET A 54 -8.37 3.72 9.58
N ASN A 55 -9.20 2.70 9.62
CA ASN A 55 -8.85 1.31 9.36
C ASN A 55 -8.41 1.15 7.91
N GLY A 56 -7.30 0.45 7.68
CA GLY A 56 -6.76 0.22 6.32
C GLY A 56 -7.74 -0.50 5.39
N ILE A 57 -8.58 -1.39 5.91
CA ILE A 57 -9.59 -2.08 5.11
C ILE A 57 -10.65 -1.10 4.61
N GLU A 58 -11.04 -0.13 5.42
CA GLU A 58 -11.96 0.92 4.99
C GLU A 58 -11.34 1.79 3.90
N VAL A 59 -10.05 2.11 4.02
CA VAL A 59 -9.33 2.84 2.98
C VAL A 59 -9.30 2.04 1.67
N LEU A 60 -9.00 0.75 1.75
CA LEU A 60 -9.02 -0.16 0.61
C LEU A 60 -10.38 -0.16 -0.07
N ARG A 61 -11.45 -0.28 0.70
CA ARG A 61 -12.82 -0.29 0.17
C ARG A 61 -13.12 0.98 -0.60
N GLN A 62 -12.79 2.14 -0.02
CA GLN A 62 -13.03 3.43 -0.67
C GLN A 62 -12.20 3.61 -1.94
N MET A 63 -10.94 3.17 -1.92
CA MET A 63 -10.09 3.23 -3.11
C MET A 63 -10.66 2.37 -4.25
N LYS A 64 -11.14 1.18 -3.92
CA LYS A 64 -11.74 0.27 -4.92
C LYS A 64 -13.06 0.79 -5.44
N GLU A 65 -13.82 1.52 -4.64
CA GLU A 65 -15.02 2.20 -5.12
C GLU A 65 -14.69 3.31 -6.13
N LEU A 66 -13.60 4.02 -5.90
CA LEU A 66 -13.15 5.09 -6.80
C LEU A 66 -12.50 4.55 -8.07
N GLN A 67 -11.78 3.44 -7.97
CA GLN A 67 -11.06 2.84 -9.09
C GLN A 67 -10.97 1.32 -8.91
N ALA A 68 -11.94 0.60 -9.46
CA ALA A 68 -12.12 -0.84 -9.26
C ALA A 68 -10.91 -1.67 -9.73
N ASN A 69 -10.21 -1.23 -10.76
CA ASN A 69 -9.09 -1.97 -11.35
C ASN A 69 -7.73 -1.62 -10.75
N LEU A 70 -7.70 -0.76 -9.74
CA LEU A 70 -6.45 -0.36 -9.10
C LEU A 70 -5.83 -1.53 -8.33
N PRO A 71 -4.56 -1.89 -8.60
CA PRO A 71 -3.89 -2.88 -7.76
C PRO A 71 -3.55 -2.28 -6.39
N VAL A 72 -4.00 -2.94 -5.33
CA VAL A 72 -3.69 -2.57 -3.95
C VAL A 72 -3.00 -3.74 -3.28
N ILE A 73 -1.80 -3.49 -2.77
CA ILE A 73 -1.03 -4.47 -2.01
C ILE A 73 -1.16 -4.09 -0.54
N LEU A 74 -1.70 -4.99 0.27
CA LEU A 74 -1.76 -4.80 1.71
C LEU A 74 -0.41 -5.15 2.33
N SER A 75 0.04 -4.33 3.26
CA SER A 75 1.30 -4.53 3.97
C SER A 75 1.04 -4.48 5.47
N SER A 76 1.56 -5.45 6.21
CA SER A 76 1.34 -5.54 7.65
C SER A 76 2.53 -6.17 8.34
N ALA A 77 2.74 -5.81 9.62
CA ALA A 77 3.70 -6.48 10.47
C ALA A 77 3.24 -7.87 10.91
N TYR A 78 1.96 -8.21 10.68
CA TYR A 78 1.34 -9.42 11.22
C TYR A 78 0.97 -10.40 10.12
N GLN A 79 1.52 -11.60 10.18
CA GLN A 79 1.26 -12.64 9.19
C GLN A 79 -0.11 -13.28 9.35
N GLU A 80 -0.67 -13.29 10.55
CA GLU A 80 -1.97 -13.91 10.83
C GLU A 80 -3.14 -13.26 10.10
N TYR A 81 -2.99 -12.03 9.66
CA TYR A 81 -4.02 -11.34 8.89
C TYR A 81 -4.06 -11.73 7.42
N LYS A 82 -3.05 -12.44 6.95
CA LYS A 82 -2.91 -12.76 5.53
C LYS A 82 -4.10 -13.55 4.98
N GLN A 83 -4.62 -14.49 5.76
CA GLN A 83 -5.78 -15.30 5.33
C GLN A 83 -7.08 -14.49 5.36
N ASP A 84 -7.23 -13.62 6.36
CA ASP A 84 -8.45 -12.85 6.53
C ASP A 84 -8.63 -11.80 5.45
N PHE A 85 -7.54 -11.16 5.02
CA PHE A 85 -7.59 -10.04 4.10
C PHE A 85 -7.17 -10.39 2.67
N GLY A 86 -6.47 -11.50 2.48
CA GLY A 86 -5.97 -11.91 1.17
C GLY A 86 -7.07 -12.30 0.18
N SER A 87 -8.26 -12.65 0.69
CA SER A 87 -9.42 -12.99 -0.14
C SER A 87 -10.30 -11.80 -0.46
N TRP A 88 -9.96 -10.60 0.03
CA TRP A 88 -10.75 -9.40 -0.16
C TRP A 88 -10.38 -8.70 -1.47
N ALA A 89 -10.58 -7.40 -1.54
CA ALA A 89 -10.37 -6.63 -2.76
C ALA A 89 -8.90 -6.35 -3.08
N SER A 90 -7.96 -6.71 -2.23
CA SER A 90 -6.53 -6.52 -2.48
C SER A 90 -6.00 -7.59 -3.44
N GLU A 91 -4.99 -7.22 -4.23
CA GLU A 91 -4.31 -8.13 -5.15
C GLU A 91 -3.29 -8.99 -4.44
N ALA A 92 -2.71 -8.51 -3.36
CA ALA A 92 -1.70 -9.23 -2.61
C ALA A 92 -1.62 -8.75 -1.16
N TYR A 93 -1.06 -9.60 -0.32
CA TYR A 93 -0.77 -9.29 1.08
C TYR A 93 0.69 -9.63 1.33
N VAL A 94 1.46 -8.65 1.78
CA VAL A 94 2.89 -8.82 2.05
C VAL A 94 3.17 -8.46 3.50
N VAL A 95 3.84 -9.36 4.22
CA VAL A 95 4.27 -9.09 5.60
C VAL A 95 5.46 -8.14 5.58
N LYS A 96 5.44 -7.11 6.40
CA LYS A 96 6.54 -6.15 6.52
C LYS A 96 7.81 -6.86 6.97
N SER A 97 8.92 -6.58 6.29
CA SER A 97 10.21 -7.22 6.53
C SER A 97 11.32 -6.25 6.16
N ALA A 98 12.50 -6.45 6.78
CA ALA A 98 13.71 -5.73 6.39
C ALA A 98 14.14 -6.09 4.95
N ASN A 99 13.79 -7.30 4.50
CA ASN A 99 14.02 -7.74 3.13
C ASN A 99 12.81 -7.33 2.28
N MET A 100 13.04 -6.45 1.32
CA MET A 100 12.00 -5.92 0.47
C MET A 100 11.81 -6.69 -0.85
N ASP A 101 12.48 -7.81 -1.03
CA ASP A 101 12.45 -8.53 -2.30
C ASP A 101 11.04 -8.99 -2.67
N GLU A 102 10.28 -9.51 -1.71
CA GLU A 102 8.91 -9.94 -1.95
C GLU A 102 8.02 -8.77 -2.35
N LEU A 103 8.11 -7.66 -1.63
CA LEU A 103 7.30 -6.47 -1.94
C LEU A 103 7.68 -5.89 -3.30
N LYS A 104 8.96 -5.77 -3.59
CA LYS A 104 9.44 -5.29 -4.90
C LYS A 104 8.99 -6.17 -6.04
N ALA A 105 9.07 -7.48 -5.86
CA ALA A 105 8.61 -8.44 -6.89
C ALA A 105 7.11 -8.32 -7.12
N THR A 106 6.34 -8.15 -6.05
CA THR A 106 4.89 -7.99 -6.14
C THR A 106 4.52 -6.70 -6.86
N VAL A 107 5.16 -5.60 -6.53
CA VAL A 107 4.94 -4.30 -7.22
C VAL A 107 5.28 -4.43 -8.69
N ARG A 108 6.41 -5.02 -9.02
CA ARG A 108 6.83 -5.24 -10.41
C ARG A 108 5.83 -6.07 -11.20
N LYS A 109 5.24 -7.08 -10.56
CA LYS A 109 4.23 -7.94 -11.19
C LYS A 109 3.02 -7.13 -11.68
N TYR A 110 2.61 -6.12 -10.93
CA TYR A 110 1.42 -5.34 -11.25
C TYR A 110 1.70 -4.06 -12.04
N LEU A 111 2.91 -3.51 -11.96
CA LEU A 111 3.29 -2.30 -12.72
C LEU A 111 4.15 -2.59 -13.95
N GLY A 112 4.76 -3.73 -14.00
CA GLY A 112 5.60 -4.12 -15.12
C GLY A 112 7.07 -3.76 -14.95
#